data_733b77894d7c9f5285c4bdd5ccfc64b6
#
_entry.id   733b77894d7c9f5285c4bdd5ccfc64b6
#
_cell.length_a   1.000
_cell.length_b   1.000
_cell.length_c   1.000
_cell.angle_alpha   90.00
_cell.angle_beta   90.00
_cell.angle_gamma   90.00
#
_symmetry.space_group_name_H-M   'P 1'
#
loop_
_entity.id
_entity.type
_entity.pdbx_description
1 polymer ?
#
loop_
_entity_poly.entity_id
_entity_poly.type
_entity_poly.pdbx_seq_one_letter_code
_entity_poly.pdbx_strand_id
1 'polypeptide(L)'
;MDLDYKNLIKKAVDKTSPSVISLEKSPGIKSDFDLIEEYSDRIEPSNLKPASVVVGIIERDKPYIFLTKRSNNLEQHSGQIAFPGGKVEIGETFREAAIREAREEVGLSASEFNLSGYLDTYETGTGYRILPVVGFIEPRFIPKVNKDEVAE
;
A
#
# COMPACT_ATOMS: atom_id res chain seq x y z
N MET A 1 24.80 17.48 6.54
CA MET A 1 23.58 18.17 6.09
C MET A 1 22.45 17.15 6.24
N ASP A 2 21.76 17.22 7.38
CA ASP A 2 20.58 16.34 7.58
C ASP A 2 19.51 16.76 6.59
N LEU A 3 19.33 15.96 5.57
CA LEU A 3 18.24 16.13 4.62
C LEU A 3 16.95 15.93 5.41
N ASP A 4 16.13 16.96 5.55
CA ASP A 4 14.84 16.86 6.23
C ASP A 4 13.87 16.04 5.34
N TYR A 5 14.15 14.74 5.26
CA TYR A 5 13.38 13.78 4.44
C TYR A 5 11.90 13.71 4.84
N LYS A 6 11.58 14.00 6.11
CA LYS A 6 10.18 14.06 6.55
C LYS A 6 9.39 15.14 5.83
N ASN A 7 9.98 16.34 5.74
CA ASN A 7 9.35 17.44 5.01
C ASN A 7 9.31 17.18 3.50
N LEU A 8 10.32 16.52 2.95
CA LEU A 8 10.30 16.13 1.55
C LEU A 8 9.17 15.13 1.25
N ILE A 9 9.02 14.10 2.05
CA ILE A 9 7.92 13.13 1.93
C ILE A 9 6.56 13.82 2.07
N LYS A 10 6.39 14.64 3.11
CA LYS A 10 5.14 15.38 3.32
C LYS A 10 4.77 16.33 2.18
N LYS A 11 5.74 16.83 1.42
CA LYS A 11 5.52 17.67 0.24
C LYS A 11 5.24 16.85 -1.02
N ALA A 12 5.78 15.64 -1.11
CA ALA A 12 5.70 14.78 -2.28
C ALA A 12 4.40 13.95 -2.36
N VAL A 13 3.64 13.87 -1.28
CA VAL A 13 2.40 13.07 -1.22
C VAL A 13 1.15 13.94 -1.28
N ASP A 14 0.10 13.40 -1.90
CA ASP A 14 -1.22 14.02 -1.91
C ASP A 14 -1.86 13.97 -0.52
N LYS A 15 -2.50 15.08 -0.14
CA LYS A 15 -3.14 15.19 1.18
C LYS A 15 -4.57 14.65 1.19
N THR A 16 -5.17 14.49 0.02
CA THR A 16 -6.55 14.06 -0.15
C THR A 16 -6.59 12.66 -0.76
N SER A 17 -7.27 11.74 -0.10
CA SER A 17 -7.54 10.43 -0.67
C SER A 17 -8.59 10.56 -1.79
N PRO A 18 -8.37 9.97 -2.97
CA PRO A 18 -9.46 9.80 -3.92
C PRO A 18 -10.56 8.94 -3.30
N SER A 19 -11.81 9.18 -3.69
CA SER A 19 -12.89 8.26 -3.33
C SER A 19 -12.76 6.96 -4.12
N VAL A 20 -13.20 5.84 -3.56
CA VAL A 20 -13.20 4.54 -4.26
C VAL A 20 -13.96 4.64 -5.60
N ILE A 21 -15.03 5.44 -5.64
CA ILE A 21 -15.87 5.64 -6.83
C ILE A 21 -15.19 6.56 -7.87
N SER A 22 -14.40 7.54 -7.44
CA SER A 22 -13.78 8.51 -8.36
C SER A 22 -12.58 7.94 -9.13
N LEU A 23 -12.06 6.79 -8.75
CA LEU A 23 -10.92 6.16 -9.42
C LEU A 23 -11.24 5.63 -10.82
N GLU A 24 -12.51 5.45 -11.16
CA GLU A 24 -12.93 4.97 -12.48
C GLU A 24 -12.55 5.93 -13.63
N LYS A 25 -12.16 7.17 -13.32
CA LYS A 25 -11.97 8.24 -14.31
C LYS A 25 -10.63 8.96 -14.26
N SER A 26 -9.66 8.51 -13.46
CA SER A 26 -8.40 9.26 -13.29
C SER A 26 -7.42 9.03 -14.45
N PRO A 27 -7.06 10.04 -15.23
CA PRO A 27 -5.94 9.95 -16.16
C PRO A 27 -4.60 9.93 -15.40
N GLY A 28 -3.60 9.21 -15.91
CA GLY A 28 -2.25 9.23 -15.37
C GLY A 28 -1.90 8.13 -14.38
N ILE A 29 -2.68 7.07 -14.33
CA ILE A 29 -2.42 5.90 -13.48
C ILE A 29 -1.25 5.10 -14.06
N LYS A 30 -0.25 4.82 -13.23
CA LYS A 30 0.84 3.89 -13.57
C LYS A 30 0.34 2.45 -13.46
N SER A 31 0.90 1.56 -14.28
CA SER A 31 0.40 0.20 -14.40
C SER A 31 1.52 -0.76 -14.78
N ASP A 32 1.37 -2.04 -14.43
CA ASP A 32 2.21 -3.13 -14.95
C ASP A 32 2.20 -3.16 -16.48
N PHE A 33 1.11 -2.70 -17.10
CA PHE A 33 0.94 -2.66 -18.54
C PHE A 33 1.78 -1.56 -19.24
N ASP A 34 2.25 -0.55 -18.50
CA ASP A 34 3.11 0.50 -19.05
C ASP A 34 4.52 -0.01 -19.37
N LEU A 35 4.90 -1.18 -18.84
CA LEU A 35 6.20 -1.80 -19.03
C LEU A 35 6.22 -2.82 -20.19
N ILE A 36 5.06 -3.13 -20.77
CA ILE A 36 4.92 -4.21 -21.77
C ILE A 36 4.14 -3.67 -22.97
N GLU A 37 4.85 -3.43 -24.08
CA GLU A 37 4.26 -2.89 -25.32
C GLU A 37 3.21 -3.80 -26.01
N GLU A 38 3.14 -5.09 -25.65
CA GLU A 38 2.33 -6.10 -26.33
C GLU A 38 1.01 -6.48 -25.62
N TYR A 39 0.62 -5.83 -24.52
CA TYR A 39 -0.62 -6.20 -23.84
C TYR A 39 -1.86 -5.58 -24.49
N SER A 40 -2.51 -6.36 -25.37
CA SER A 40 -3.85 -6.05 -25.93
C SER A 40 -5.00 -6.27 -24.90
N ASP A 41 -4.72 -6.93 -23.78
CA ASP A 41 -5.74 -7.37 -22.82
C ASP A 41 -5.74 -6.53 -21.51
N ARG A 42 -5.67 -5.21 -21.67
CA ARG A 42 -5.84 -4.31 -20.54
C ARG A 42 -7.21 -4.55 -19.90
N ILE A 43 -7.21 -4.87 -18.59
CA ILE A 43 -8.46 -5.01 -17.85
C ILE A 43 -9.17 -3.65 -17.86
N GLU A 44 -10.45 -3.65 -18.28
CA GLU A 44 -11.25 -2.44 -18.25
C GLU A 44 -11.23 -1.82 -16.85
N PRO A 45 -11.02 -0.48 -16.73
CA PRO A 45 -10.91 0.21 -15.44
C PRO A 45 -12.08 -0.06 -14.49
N SER A 46 -13.28 -0.30 -15.02
CA SER A 46 -14.47 -0.66 -14.25
C SER A 46 -14.40 -2.04 -13.59
N ASN A 47 -13.52 -2.92 -14.05
CA ASN A 47 -13.36 -4.28 -13.56
C ASN A 47 -12.20 -4.42 -12.55
N LEU A 48 -11.44 -3.34 -12.31
CA LEU A 48 -10.37 -3.35 -11.36
C LEU A 48 -10.90 -3.29 -9.92
N LYS A 49 -10.42 -4.20 -9.08
CA LYS A 49 -10.79 -4.24 -7.66
C LYS A 49 -9.98 -3.23 -6.87
N PRO A 50 -10.62 -2.39 -6.04
CA PRO A 50 -9.89 -1.45 -5.21
C PRO A 50 -9.09 -2.19 -4.13
N ALA A 51 -7.86 -1.77 -3.95
CA ALA A 51 -6.96 -2.25 -2.89
C ALA A 51 -6.14 -1.10 -2.32
N SER A 52 -5.57 -1.30 -1.16
CA SER A 52 -4.75 -0.30 -0.50
C SER A 52 -3.59 -0.94 0.25
N VAL A 53 -2.45 -0.25 0.30
CA VAL A 53 -1.26 -0.73 1.00
C VAL A 53 -0.68 0.36 1.88
N VAL A 54 -0.03 -0.04 2.97
CA VAL A 54 0.72 0.87 3.85
C VAL A 54 2.16 1.01 3.35
N VAL A 55 2.54 2.19 2.89
CA VAL A 55 3.94 2.58 2.69
C VAL A 55 4.44 3.19 3.99
N GLY A 56 4.85 2.31 4.90
CA GLY A 56 5.28 2.67 6.24
C GLY A 56 6.77 2.99 6.32
N ILE A 57 7.09 4.09 6.99
CA ILE A 57 8.47 4.53 7.23
C ILE A 57 8.72 4.47 8.72
N ILE A 58 9.69 3.66 9.15
CA ILE A 58 10.12 3.58 10.55
C ILE A 58 11.41 4.35 10.70
N GLU A 59 11.41 5.31 11.62
CA GLU A 59 12.60 6.10 11.94
C GLU A 59 13.28 5.52 13.19
N ARG A 60 14.49 5.01 13.01
CA ARG A 60 15.33 4.51 14.10
C ARG A 60 16.68 5.26 14.07
N ASP A 61 17.78 4.56 13.82
CA ASP A 61 19.10 5.17 13.54
C ASP A 61 19.11 5.89 12.18
N LYS A 62 18.26 5.42 11.27
CA LYS A 62 17.97 6.00 9.96
C LYS A 62 16.52 5.63 9.55
N PRO A 63 15.97 6.23 8.48
CA PRO A 63 14.67 5.82 7.97
C PRO A 63 14.73 4.46 7.28
N TYR A 64 13.77 3.59 7.60
CA TYR A 64 13.56 2.29 6.98
C TYR A 64 12.18 2.23 6.36
N ILE A 65 12.07 1.58 5.22
CA ILE A 65 10.78 1.20 4.63
C ILE A 65 10.34 -0.13 5.23
N PHE A 66 9.11 -0.18 5.71
CA PHE A 66 8.51 -1.37 6.27
C PHE A 66 7.89 -2.23 5.16
N LEU A 67 8.38 -3.46 5.05
CA LEU A 67 7.90 -4.45 4.07
C LEU A 67 7.61 -5.76 4.76
N THR A 68 6.78 -6.59 4.13
CA THR A 68 6.47 -7.95 4.55
C THR A 68 6.90 -8.93 3.47
N LYS A 69 7.17 -10.16 3.87
CA LYS A 69 7.33 -11.28 2.95
C LYS A 69 6.16 -12.22 3.11
N ARG A 70 5.43 -12.45 2.04
CA ARG A 70 4.24 -13.30 2.05
C ARG A 70 4.59 -14.75 2.42
N SER A 71 3.69 -15.41 3.15
CA SER A 71 3.88 -16.80 3.53
C SER A 71 4.01 -17.71 2.32
N ASN A 72 4.88 -18.71 2.41
CA ASN A 72 5.05 -19.74 1.37
C ASN A 72 3.84 -20.68 1.25
N ASN A 73 2.93 -20.66 2.22
CA ASN A 73 1.71 -21.49 2.23
C ASN A 73 0.56 -20.88 1.42
N LEU A 74 0.73 -19.66 0.89
CA LEU A 74 -0.29 -19.02 0.07
C LEU A 74 -0.23 -19.54 -1.38
N GLU A 75 -1.41 -19.79 -1.97
CA GLU A 75 -1.52 -20.26 -3.36
C GLU A 75 -1.03 -19.21 -4.38
N GLN A 76 -1.17 -17.94 -4.04
CA GLN A 76 -0.78 -16.83 -4.91
C GLN A 76 0.28 -15.95 -4.23
N HIS A 77 1.25 -15.51 -5.03
CA HIS A 77 2.31 -14.58 -4.60
C HIS A 77 3.15 -15.05 -3.41
N SER A 78 3.29 -16.39 -3.26
CA SER A 78 4.10 -17.01 -2.21
C SER A 78 5.53 -16.48 -2.19
N GLY A 79 6.02 -16.10 -1.01
CA GLY A 79 7.39 -15.62 -0.81
C GLY A 79 7.71 -14.25 -1.38
N GLN A 80 6.76 -13.54 -1.97
CA GLN A 80 6.99 -12.18 -2.49
C GLN A 80 7.10 -11.15 -1.36
N ILE A 81 7.98 -10.18 -1.58
CA ILE A 81 8.10 -9.00 -0.73
C ILE A 81 7.06 -7.97 -1.20
N ALA A 82 6.29 -7.44 -0.25
CA ALA A 82 5.24 -6.48 -0.53
C ALA A 82 5.05 -5.51 0.63
N PHE A 83 4.36 -4.40 0.36
CA PHE A 83 3.80 -3.57 1.42
C PHE A 83 2.62 -4.30 2.06
N PRO A 84 2.44 -4.20 3.40
CA PRO A 84 1.23 -4.73 4.03
C PRO A 84 -0.01 -4.03 3.49
N GLY A 85 -1.04 -4.81 3.20
CA GLY A 85 -2.28 -4.28 2.64
C GLY A 85 -3.10 -5.33 1.90
N GLY A 86 -4.26 -4.91 1.40
CA GLY A 86 -5.18 -5.80 0.70
C GLY A 86 -6.37 -5.07 0.10
N LYS A 87 -7.46 -5.81 -0.08
CA LYS A 87 -8.67 -5.31 -0.72
C LYS A 87 -9.40 -4.28 0.14
N VAL A 88 -10.00 -3.30 -0.51
CA VAL A 88 -10.95 -2.40 0.14
C VAL A 88 -12.31 -3.09 0.21
N GLU A 89 -12.86 -3.20 1.41
CA GLU A 89 -14.20 -3.77 1.61
C GLU A 89 -15.30 -2.73 1.40
N ILE A 90 -16.54 -3.21 1.24
CA ILE A 90 -17.69 -2.32 1.03
C ILE A 90 -17.85 -1.38 2.25
N GLY A 91 -17.87 -0.09 1.97
CA GLY A 91 -18.02 0.94 3.01
C GLY A 91 -16.71 1.42 3.64
N GLU A 92 -15.57 0.81 3.30
CA GLU A 92 -14.26 1.28 3.74
C GLU A 92 -13.70 2.39 2.84
N THR A 93 -12.94 3.28 3.44
CA THR A 93 -11.99 4.14 2.72
C THR A 93 -10.69 3.37 2.46
N PHE A 94 -9.86 3.84 1.53
CA PHE A 94 -8.54 3.25 1.29
C PHE A 94 -7.65 3.23 2.53
N ARG A 95 -7.70 4.30 3.33
CA ARG A 95 -6.95 4.36 4.59
C ARG A 95 -7.40 3.31 5.58
N GLU A 96 -8.70 3.15 5.76
CA GLU A 96 -9.26 2.14 6.68
C GLU A 96 -8.86 0.74 6.25
N ALA A 97 -8.99 0.42 4.98
CA ALA A 97 -8.56 -0.86 4.42
C ALA A 97 -7.06 -1.13 4.64
N ALA A 98 -6.20 -0.16 4.32
CA ALA A 98 -4.76 -0.29 4.51
C ALA A 98 -4.38 -0.57 5.97
N ILE A 99 -4.99 0.15 6.91
CA ILE A 99 -4.73 -0.04 8.34
C ILE A 99 -5.32 -1.35 8.87
N ARG A 100 -6.52 -1.74 8.42
CA ARG A 100 -7.12 -3.03 8.80
C ARG A 100 -6.23 -4.20 8.38
N GLU A 101 -5.82 -4.22 7.12
CA GLU A 101 -4.94 -5.27 6.58
C GLU A 101 -3.58 -5.29 7.30
N ALA A 102 -2.93 -4.14 7.47
CA ALA A 102 -1.66 -4.06 8.19
C ALA A 102 -1.79 -4.50 9.67
N ARG A 103 -2.95 -4.27 10.29
CA ARG A 103 -3.23 -4.78 11.63
C ARG A 103 -3.37 -6.30 11.64
N GLU A 104 -4.06 -6.88 10.67
CA GLU A 104 -4.28 -8.32 10.53
C GLU A 104 -2.96 -9.04 10.21
N GLU A 105 -2.15 -8.51 9.29
CA GLU A 105 -0.91 -9.11 8.84
C GLU A 105 0.25 -8.99 9.85
N VAL A 106 0.42 -7.81 10.44
CA VAL A 106 1.61 -7.48 11.25
C VAL A 106 1.33 -6.79 12.59
N GLY A 107 0.06 -6.61 12.95
CA GLY A 107 -0.35 -6.01 14.21
C GLY A 107 -0.20 -4.50 14.29
N LEU A 108 -0.04 -3.79 13.16
CA LEU A 108 0.09 -2.34 13.12
C LEU A 108 -1.26 -1.68 13.41
N SER A 109 -1.36 -0.98 14.53
CA SER A 109 -2.57 -0.23 14.89
C SER A 109 -2.61 1.16 14.28
N ALA A 110 -3.81 1.73 14.18
CA ALA A 110 -4.00 3.10 13.68
C ALA A 110 -3.29 4.17 14.53
N SER A 111 -3.11 3.92 15.84
CA SER A 111 -2.40 4.83 16.74
C SER A 111 -0.88 4.81 16.57
N GLU A 112 -0.34 3.75 15.98
CA GLU A 112 1.10 3.60 15.69
C GLU A 112 1.47 4.08 14.29
N PHE A 113 0.47 4.48 13.46
CA PHE A 113 0.67 4.96 12.10
C PHE A 113 0.26 6.42 11.94
N ASN A 114 1.25 7.28 11.67
CA ASN A 114 1.05 8.70 11.45
C ASN A 114 0.98 9.01 9.95
N LEU A 115 -0.23 9.19 9.43
CA LEU A 115 -0.48 9.45 8.02
C LEU A 115 0.23 10.72 7.54
N SER A 116 0.93 10.62 6.41
CA SER A 116 1.52 11.75 5.68
C SER A 116 0.72 12.12 4.44
N GLY A 117 0.17 11.14 3.74
CA GLY A 117 -0.62 11.34 2.54
C GLY A 117 -0.70 10.08 1.67
N TYR A 118 -0.93 10.27 0.37
CA TYR A 118 -1.17 9.23 -0.60
C TYR A 118 -0.27 9.40 -1.81
N LEU A 119 0.07 8.31 -2.47
CA LEU A 119 0.70 8.34 -3.80
C LEU A 119 -0.35 8.10 -4.89
N ASP A 120 0.09 8.24 -6.14
CA ASP A 120 -0.73 7.87 -7.28
C ASP A 120 -1.16 6.41 -7.21
N THR A 121 -2.34 6.12 -7.74
CA THR A 121 -2.82 4.74 -7.83
C THR A 121 -1.99 3.94 -8.82
N TYR A 122 -1.87 2.64 -8.56
CA TYR A 122 -1.18 1.68 -9.40
C TYR A 122 -2.10 0.53 -9.81
N GLU A 123 -2.14 0.22 -11.10
CA GLU A 123 -2.92 -0.89 -11.65
C GLU A 123 -2.04 -2.12 -11.83
N THR A 124 -2.45 -3.25 -11.25
CA THR A 124 -1.73 -4.51 -11.37
C THR A 124 -2.28 -5.37 -12.48
N GLY A 125 -1.43 -6.18 -13.09
CA GLY A 125 -1.85 -7.20 -14.06
C GLY A 125 -2.79 -8.26 -13.49
N THR A 126 -2.89 -8.35 -12.16
CA THR A 126 -3.80 -9.26 -11.45
C THR A 126 -5.19 -8.68 -11.17
N GLY A 127 -5.50 -7.50 -11.72
CA GLY A 127 -6.82 -6.90 -11.69
C GLY A 127 -7.11 -6.05 -10.45
N TYR A 128 -6.10 -5.46 -9.85
CA TYR A 128 -6.26 -4.53 -8.73
C TYR A 128 -5.84 -3.12 -9.10
N ARG A 129 -6.53 -2.14 -8.53
CA ARG A 129 -6.12 -0.76 -8.48
C ARG A 129 -5.76 -0.41 -7.04
N ILE A 130 -4.47 -0.22 -6.81
CA ILE A 130 -3.89 -0.04 -5.48
C ILE A 130 -3.65 1.43 -5.21
N LEU A 131 -4.14 1.94 -4.08
CA LEU A 131 -3.77 3.25 -3.54
C LEU A 131 -2.75 3.06 -2.41
N PRO A 132 -1.51 3.56 -2.57
CA PRO A 132 -0.53 3.56 -1.49
C PRO A 132 -0.81 4.65 -0.46
N VAL A 133 -0.90 4.27 0.80
CA VAL A 133 -1.10 5.14 1.96
C VAL A 133 0.24 5.32 2.66
N VAL A 134 0.79 6.54 2.60
CA VAL A 134 2.13 6.85 3.11
C VAL A 134 2.08 7.42 4.51
N GLY A 135 2.91 6.93 5.40
CA GLY A 135 3.01 7.47 6.74
C GLY A 135 4.22 6.96 7.54
N PHE A 136 4.38 7.53 8.72
CA PHE A 136 5.41 7.13 9.65
C PHE A 136 4.86 6.16 10.69
N ILE A 137 5.58 5.07 10.88
CA ILE A 137 5.29 4.09 11.93
C ILE A 137 6.11 4.46 13.17
N GLU A 138 5.50 4.31 14.34
CA GLU A 138 6.17 4.58 15.63
C GLU A 138 7.50 3.83 15.73
N PRO A 139 8.60 4.49 16.14
CA PRO A 139 9.94 3.88 16.16
C PRO A 139 10.05 2.62 17.01
N ARG A 140 9.20 2.50 18.05
CA ARG A 140 9.16 1.36 18.97
C ARG A 140 8.20 0.26 18.52
N PHE A 141 7.55 0.39 17.38
CA PHE A 141 6.65 -0.63 16.85
C PHE A 141 7.38 -1.97 16.71
N ILE A 142 6.79 -3.03 17.23
CA ILE A 142 7.27 -4.40 17.11
C ILE A 142 6.20 -5.20 16.37
N PRO A 143 6.49 -5.70 15.17
CA PRO A 143 5.53 -6.48 14.39
C PRO A 143 5.07 -7.74 15.12
N LYS A 144 3.77 -7.99 15.08
CA LYS A 144 3.14 -9.26 15.48
C LYS A 144 2.63 -9.95 14.22
N VAL A 145 3.48 -10.75 13.64
CA VAL A 145 3.26 -11.36 12.32
C VAL A 145 2.20 -12.45 12.40
N ASN A 146 1.17 -12.37 11.57
CA ASN A 146 0.26 -13.47 11.28
C ASN A 146 0.96 -14.45 10.32
N LYS A 147 1.42 -15.58 10.83
CA LYS A 147 2.22 -16.56 10.07
C LYS A 147 1.47 -17.27 8.96
N ASP A 148 0.15 -17.22 8.96
CA ASP A 148 -0.66 -17.78 7.88
C ASP A 148 -0.55 -16.93 6.60
N GLU A 149 -0.30 -15.63 6.75
CA GLU A 149 -0.24 -14.68 5.65
C GLU A 149 1.16 -14.14 5.39
N VAL A 150 1.95 -13.96 6.44
CA VAL A 150 3.26 -13.31 6.40
C VAL A 150 4.32 -14.22 7.03
N ALA A 151 5.43 -14.44 6.30
CA ALA A 151 6.56 -15.23 6.80
C ALA A 151 7.50 -14.37 7.67
N GLU A 152 7.78 -13.13 7.26
CA GLU A 152 8.63 -12.15 7.96
C GLU A 152 8.31 -10.71 7.52
#